data_928d072d04702a4bbb72548e79bf520f
#
_entry.id   928d072d04702a4bbb72548e79bf520f
#
_cell.length_a   1.000
_cell.length_b   1.000
_cell.length_c   1.000
_cell.angle_alpha   90.00
_cell.angle_beta   90.00
_cell.angle_gamma   90.00
#
_symmetry.space_group_name_H-M   'P 1'
#
loop_
_entity.id
_entity.type
_entity.pdbx_description
1 polymer ?
#
loop_
_entity_poly.entity_id
_entity_poly.type
_entity_poly.pdbx_seq_one_letter_code
_entity_poly.pdbx_strand_id
1 'polypeptide(L)'
;LLGMERRQAETFRDLQRGQFMALGPALSRRPLELRIGPTDTTPRNAIPRLMPMPEATLDAHAIVMAAPPPENNRPQRRSSPDLLGQLMAAKSAALEIRPEVVEQPLSAEQLSERHERVDRILRAVMAEPDAGFRAIGVLYQEFVVRCRIEGLGLAVPDLAEFRRMLTRARAGLGSDMAEDDGWQDVSVRASLLPEDMQGVFMMIARAAKEGWPCPGDAAIARAYGSHSLRRARRLLSYIEEQGLIVCQFDGAGRRIVTLVELAWATAPGDPNAEELAAAQGCSTAQ
;
A
#
# COMPACT_ATOMS: atom_id res chain seq x y z
N LEU A 1 -6.09 -7.92 -23.52
CA LEU A 1 -5.83 -6.66 -23.39
C LEU A 1 -7.01 -5.75 -23.01
N LEU A 2 -7.77 -5.07 -23.83
CA LEU A 2 -8.88 -4.21 -23.40
C LEU A 2 -10.22 -4.95 -23.19
N GLY A 3 -10.26 -6.28 -23.31
CA GLY A 3 -11.47 -7.08 -23.11
C GLY A 3 -12.58 -6.84 -24.15
N MET A 4 -12.25 -6.23 -25.27
CA MET A 4 -13.19 -5.94 -26.34
C MET A 4 -13.23 -7.05 -27.38
N GLU A 5 -14.41 -7.30 -27.96
CA GLU A 5 -14.57 -8.18 -29.10
C GLU A 5 -13.98 -7.53 -30.38
N ARG A 6 -13.54 -8.37 -31.31
CA ARG A 6 -12.92 -7.91 -32.56
C ARG A 6 -13.80 -6.92 -33.34
N ARG A 7 -15.11 -7.13 -33.33
CA ARG A 7 -16.08 -6.21 -33.98
C ARG A 7 -16.10 -4.83 -33.32
N GLN A 8 -15.94 -4.78 -32.00
CA GLN A 8 -15.85 -3.51 -31.24
C GLN A 8 -14.51 -2.81 -31.50
N ALA A 9 -13.46 -3.57 -31.78
CA ALA A 9 -12.16 -3.00 -32.16
C ALA A 9 -12.19 -2.41 -33.59
N GLU A 10 -13.02 -2.94 -34.46
CA GLU A 10 -13.20 -2.41 -35.84
C GLU A 10 -13.88 -1.05 -35.85
N THR A 11 -14.81 -0.78 -34.90
CA THR A 11 -15.48 0.53 -34.80
C THR A 11 -14.54 1.69 -34.49
N PHE A 12 -13.34 1.42 -33.95
CA PHE A 12 -12.34 2.48 -33.75
C PHE A 12 -11.86 3.14 -35.03
N ARG A 13 -11.94 2.44 -36.17
CA ARG A 13 -11.54 2.98 -37.45
C ARG A 13 -12.56 3.98 -38.01
N ASP A 14 -13.80 3.85 -37.57
CA ASP A 14 -14.93 4.65 -38.06
C ASP A 14 -15.27 5.83 -37.15
N LEU A 15 -14.54 5.99 -36.02
CA LEU A 15 -14.73 7.08 -35.08
C LEU A 15 -14.39 8.42 -35.73
N GLN A 16 -15.37 9.32 -35.75
CA GLN A 16 -15.19 10.70 -36.24
C GLN A 16 -14.53 11.57 -35.17
N ARG A 17 -14.08 12.74 -35.58
CA ARG A 17 -13.51 13.74 -34.68
C ARG A 17 -14.51 14.11 -33.57
N GLY A 18 -14.10 13.93 -32.32
CA GLY A 18 -14.95 14.15 -31.13
C GLY A 18 -15.74 12.95 -30.68
N GLN A 19 -15.60 11.78 -31.33
CA GLN A 19 -16.13 10.49 -30.88
C GLN A 19 -15.02 9.71 -30.20
N PHE A 20 -15.35 9.07 -29.07
CA PHE A 20 -14.43 8.33 -28.23
C PHE A 20 -15.09 7.05 -27.73
N MET A 21 -14.32 6.01 -27.58
CA MET A 21 -14.75 4.81 -26.85
C MET A 21 -14.25 4.92 -25.40
N ALA A 22 -15.18 4.98 -24.47
CA ALA A 22 -14.87 5.06 -23.06
C ALA A 22 -15.07 3.71 -22.39
N LEU A 23 -14.10 3.30 -21.57
CA LEU A 23 -14.13 2.11 -20.76
C LEU A 23 -13.45 2.42 -19.42
N GLY A 24 -14.14 2.16 -18.33
CA GLY A 24 -13.57 2.36 -16.99
C GLY A 24 -14.61 2.25 -15.89
N PRO A 25 -14.20 1.93 -14.67
CA PRO A 25 -15.12 1.71 -13.55
C PRO A 25 -15.98 2.94 -13.22
N ALA A 26 -15.51 4.13 -13.55
CA ALA A 26 -16.25 5.38 -13.32
C ALA A 26 -17.31 5.69 -14.39
N LEU A 27 -17.26 5.05 -15.57
CA LEU A 27 -18.15 5.32 -16.69
C LEU A 27 -18.96 4.09 -17.09
N SER A 28 -18.29 3.02 -17.50
CA SER A 28 -18.94 1.79 -17.91
C SER A 28 -17.98 0.61 -17.86
N ARG A 29 -18.51 -0.56 -17.51
CA ARG A 29 -17.78 -1.85 -17.60
C ARG A 29 -17.74 -2.43 -19.01
N ARG A 30 -18.50 -1.83 -19.94
CA ARG A 30 -18.51 -2.19 -21.35
C ARG A 30 -18.05 -0.99 -22.16
N PRO A 31 -17.36 -1.19 -23.30
CA PRO A 31 -17.01 -0.08 -24.18
C PRO A 31 -18.26 0.71 -24.56
N LEU A 32 -18.24 1.99 -24.28
CA LEU A 32 -19.33 2.92 -24.56
C LEU A 32 -18.83 3.99 -25.51
N GLU A 33 -19.56 4.19 -26.61
CA GLU A 33 -19.28 5.29 -27.52
C GLU A 33 -19.77 6.60 -26.93
N LEU A 34 -18.87 7.58 -26.81
CA LEU A 34 -19.16 8.91 -26.31
C LEU A 34 -18.84 9.94 -27.41
N ARG A 35 -19.72 10.92 -27.51
CA ARG A 35 -19.48 12.09 -28.36
C ARG A 35 -19.32 13.33 -27.48
N ILE A 36 -18.17 13.98 -27.57
CA ILE A 36 -17.95 15.27 -26.91
C ILE A 36 -18.66 16.34 -27.77
N GLY A 37 -19.63 17.00 -27.17
CA GLY A 37 -20.31 18.16 -27.78
C GLY A 37 -19.39 19.36 -27.92
N PRO A 38 -19.89 20.45 -28.51
CA PRO A 38 -19.14 21.70 -28.57
C PRO A 38 -18.79 22.12 -27.14
N THR A 39 -17.50 22.30 -26.91
CA THR A 39 -17.00 22.78 -25.62
C THR A 39 -17.02 24.31 -25.63
N ASP A 40 -17.68 24.93 -24.66
CA ASP A 40 -17.61 26.36 -24.40
C ASP A 40 -16.21 26.74 -23.86
N THR A 41 -15.19 26.45 -24.66
CA THR A 41 -13.86 26.94 -24.36
C THR A 41 -13.68 28.29 -25.04
N THR A 42 -13.34 29.30 -24.27
CA THR A 42 -12.87 30.56 -24.83
C THR A 42 -11.67 30.27 -25.73
N PRO A 43 -11.75 30.49 -27.05
CA PRO A 43 -10.65 30.16 -27.93
C PRO A 43 -9.42 30.95 -27.49
N ARG A 44 -8.33 30.24 -27.26
CA ARG A 44 -6.99 30.82 -27.06
C ARG A 44 -6.46 31.52 -28.34
N ASN A 45 -7.34 32.09 -29.14
CA ASN A 45 -6.98 32.86 -30.33
C ASN A 45 -6.65 34.32 -30.01
N ALA A 46 -6.66 34.71 -28.75
CA ALA A 46 -5.88 35.85 -28.38
C ALA A 46 -4.42 35.44 -28.52
N ILE A 47 -3.79 35.76 -29.65
CA ILE A 47 -2.35 35.99 -29.70
C ILE A 47 -2.03 36.69 -28.38
N PRO A 48 -1.12 36.14 -27.52
CA PRO A 48 -0.76 36.83 -26.29
C PRO A 48 -0.42 38.25 -26.72
N ARG A 49 -1.30 39.19 -26.40
CA ARG A 49 -0.98 40.61 -26.57
C ARG A 49 0.22 40.79 -25.68
N LEU A 50 1.38 40.97 -26.33
CA LEU A 50 2.52 41.49 -25.65
C LEU A 50 2.01 42.71 -24.92
N MET A 51 2.03 42.68 -23.58
CA MET A 51 1.76 43.92 -22.84
C MET A 51 2.69 44.96 -23.43
N PRO A 52 2.17 46.12 -23.83
CA PRO A 52 3.04 47.18 -24.33
C PRO A 52 4.11 47.35 -23.26
N MET A 53 5.36 47.24 -23.69
CA MET A 53 6.49 47.47 -22.81
C MET A 53 6.22 48.81 -22.13
N PRO A 54 6.25 48.91 -20.80
CA PRO A 54 6.08 50.21 -20.15
C PRO A 54 7.07 51.17 -20.81
N GLU A 55 6.57 52.30 -21.24
CA GLU A 55 7.44 53.32 -21.85
C GLU A 55 8.61 53.54 -20.90
N ALA A 56 9.77 52.99 -21.29
CA ALA A 56 10.96 53.16 -20.51
C ALA A 56 11.28 54.64 -20.54
N THR A 57 11.07 55.31 -19.42
CA THR A 57 11.47 56.73 -19.26
C THR A 57 12.98 56.92 -19.33
N LEU A 58 13.70 55.84 -19.52
CA LEU A 58 15.16 55.82 -19.70
C LEU A 58 15.47 55.66 -21.19
N ASP A 59 16.13 56.64 -21.74
CA ASP A 59 16.68 56.60 -23.09
C ASP A 59 17.64 55.37 -23.18
N ALA A 60 17.56 54.62 -24.25
CA ALA A 60 18.42 53.45 -24.49
C ALA A 60 19.91 53.79 -24.32
N HIS A 61 20.28 55.05 -24.66
CA HIS A 61 21.62 55.58 -24.47
C HIS A 61 22.01 55.71 -22.99
N ALA A 62 21.06 56.12 -22.14
CA ALA A 62 21.29 56.23 -20.70
C ALA A 62 21.47 54.88 -20.05
N ILE A 63 20.82 53.83 -20.54
CA ILE A 63 21.00 52.44 -20.06
C ILE A 63 22.38 51.90 -20.44
N VAL A 64 22.84 52.16 -21.65
CA VAL A 64 24.15 51.69 -22.14
C VAL A 64 25.29 52.48 -21.48
N MET A 65 25.08 53.78 -21.16
CA MET A 65 26.08 54.62 -20.51
C MET A 65 25.98 54.65 -18.98
N ALA A 66 25.00 53.98 -18.42
CA ALA A 66 24.93 53.84 -16.96
C ALA A 66 26.21 53.16 -16.45
N ALA A 67 26.93 53.86 -15.59
CA ALA A 67 28.09 53.29 -14.97
C ALA A 67 27.73 51.93 -14.30
N PRO A 68 28.53 50.91 -14.50
CA PRO A 68 28.25 49.62 -13.86
C PRO A 68 28.12 49.85 -12.35
N PRO A 69 27.14 49.21 -11.68
CA PRO A 69 27.01 49.33 -10.24
C PRO A 69 28.33 48.95 -9.58
N PRO A 70 28.70 49.63 -8.46
CA PRO A 70 29.95 49.34 -7.81
C PRO A 70 30.07 47.84 -7.52
N GLU A 71 31.24 47.30 -7.76
CA GLU A 71 31.50 45.85 -7.73
C GLU A 71 31.04 45.17 -6.40
N ASN A 72 30.96 45.93 -5.32
CA ASN A 72 30.53 45.43 -4.02
C ASN A 72 29.03 45.03 -3.96
N ASN A 73 28.22 45.41 -4.98
CA ASN A 73 26.78 45.12 -4.99
C ASN A 73 26.36 44.18 -6.12
N ARG A 74 27.31 43.65 -6.89
CA ARG A 74 27.03 42.57 -7.83
C ARG A 74 26.86 41.29 -7.07
N PRO A 75 25.72 40.58 -7.18
CA PRO A 75 25.63 39.23 -6.66
C PRO A 75 26.74 38.43 -7.37
N GLN A 76 27.76 38.02 -6.60
CA GLN A 76 28.81 37.17 -7.14
C GLN A 76 28.17 35.94 -7.77
N ARG A 77 28.33 35.78 -9.09
CA ARG A 77 27.93 34.53 -9.74
C ARG A 77 28.83 33.45 -9.21
N ARG A 78 28.33 32.69 -8.24
CA ARG A 78 29.04 31.54 -7.70
C ARG A 78 29.17 30.50 -8.79
N SER A 79 30.37 30.08 -9.09
CA SER A 79 30.65 29.03 -10.07
C SER A 79 30.10 27.67 -9.54
N SER A 80 29.65 26.80 -10.43
CA SER A 80 29.16 25.47 -10.05
C SER A 80 30.13 24.66 -9.18
N PRO A 81 31.46 24.73 -9.36
CA PRO A 81 32.42 24.09 -8.46
C PRO A 81 32.38 24.66 -7.04
N ASP A 82 32.16 25.97 -6.90
CA ASP A 82 32.09 26.65 -5.61
C ASP A 82 30.81 26.29 -4.85
N LEU A 83 29.69 26.15 -5.54
CA LEU A 83 28.43 25.65 -4.98
C LEU A 83 28.53 24.19 -4.52
N LEU A 84 29.21 23.36 -5.30
CA LEU A 84 29.47 21.96 -4.93
C LEU A 84 30.35 21.87 -3.68
N GLY A 85 31.42 22.70 -3.61
CA GLY A 85 32.28 22.79 -2.42
C GLY A 85 31.50 23.22 -1.18
N GLN A 86 30.60 24.23 -1.30
CA GLN A 86 29.75 24.69 -0.20
C GLN A 86 28.70 23.64 0.20
N LEU A 87 28.12 22.92 -0.75
CA LEU A 87 27.18 21.82 -0.45
C LEU A 87 27.88 20.66 0.25
N MET A 88 29.10 20.34 -0.17
CA MET A 88 29.92 19.30 0.49
C MET A 88 30.31 19.73 1.90
N ALA A 89 30.74 20.98 2.09
CA ALA A 89 31.05 21.54 3.40
C ALA A 89 29.81 21.61 4.30
N ALA A 90 28.66 22.03 3.76
CA ALA A 90 27.40 22.04 4.50
C ALA A 90 26.93 20.63 4.88
N LYS A 91 27.14 19.65 3.99
CA LYS A 91 26.85 18.24 4.28
C LYS A 91 27.78 17.69 5.36
N SER A 92 29.09 18.01 5.32
CA SER A 92 30.03 17.62 6.37
C SER A 92 29.67 18.26 7.69
N ALA A 93 29.39 19.57 7.72
CA ALA A 93 28.95 20.28 8.92
C ALA A 93 27.62 19.74 9.47
N ALA A 94 26.68 19.37 8.58
CA ALA A 94 25.42 18.75 8.99
C ALA A 94 25.61 17.33 9.53
N LEU A 95 26.65 16.61 9.06
CA LEU A 95 27.04 15.32 9.63
C LEU A 95 27.73 15.46 10.98
N GLU A 96 28.50 16.54 11.18
CA GLU A 96 29.17 16.84 12.47
C GLU A 96 28.18 17.42 13.52
N ILE A 97 27.15 18.14 13.08
CA ILE A 97 26.08 18.70 13.95
C ILE A 97 24.97 17.66 14.18
N ARG A 98 25.06 16.49 13.58
CA ARG A 98 24.19 15.42 14.05
C ARG A 98 24.62 15.17 15.50
N PRO A 99 23.83 15.62 16.52
CA PRO A 99 24.10 15.12 17.84
C PRO A 99 24.08 13.62 17.64
N GLU A 100 25.12 12.94 18.00
CA GLU A 100 25.06 11.53 18.30
C GLU A 100 23.92 11.44 19.29
N VAL A 101 22.72 11.24 18.77
CA VAL A 101 21.65 10.70 19.59
C VAL A 101 22.22 9.34 19.92
N VAL A 102 22.97 9.29 21.00
CA VAL A 102 23.28 8.06 21.69
C VAL A 102 21.89 7.53 21.98
N GLU A 103 21.41 6.67 21.06
CA GLU A 103 20.21 5.90 21.30
C GLU A 103 20.52 5.10 22.56
N GLN A 104 20.19 5.68 23.70
CA GLN A 104 20.21 4.92 24.92
C GLN A 104 19.34 3.71 24.60
N PRO A 105 19.86 2.49 24.80
CA PRO A 105 19.07 1.31 24.52
C PRO A 105 17.76 1.45 25.27
N LEU A 106 16.66 1.50 24.52
CA LEU A 106 15.33 1.59 25.10
C LEU A 106 15.18 0.47 26.11
N SER A 107 14.65 0.76 27.29
CA SER A 107 14.34 -0.27 28.27
C SER A 107 13.36 -1.27 27.66
N ALA A 108 13.34 -2.50 28.17
CA ALA A 108 12.41 -3.52 27.70
C ALA A 108 10.95 -3.04 27.79
N GLU A 109 10.61 -2.27 28.80
CA GLU A 109 9.27 -1.65 28.97
C GLU A 109 8.97 -0.65 27.87
N GLN A 110 9.93 0.23 27.52
CA GLN A 110 9.76 1.21 26.45
C GLN A 110 9.62 0.55 25.05
N LEU A 111 10.31 -0.56 24.85
CA LEU A 111 10.17 -1.36 23.63
C LEU A 111 8.78 -2.01 23.55
N SER A 112 8.29 -2.55 24.67
CA SER A 112 6.95 -3.14 24.75
C SER A 112 5.86 -2.09 24.49
N GLU A 113 5.91 -0.95 25.17
CA GLU A 113 4.98 0.15 24.91
C GLU A 113 4.98 0.61 23.47
N ARG A 114 6.17 0.67 22.87
CA ARG A 114 6.31 1.05 21.48
C ARG A 114 5.65 0.03 20.55
N HIS A 115 5.87 -1.26 20.76
CA HIS A 115 5.23 -2.31 19.98
C HIS A 115 3.70 -2.26 20.12
N GLU A 116 3.19 -2.07 21.32
CA GLU A 116 1.75 -1.92 21.54
C GLU A 116 1.14 -0.71 20.82
N ARG A 117 1.86 0.42 20.79
CA ARG A 117 1.41 1.62 20.03
C ARG A 117 1.39 1.34 18.54
N VAL A 118 2.44 0.73 18.01
CA VAL A 118 2.55 0.36 16.60
C VAL A 118 1.41 -0.58 16.21
N ASP A 119 1.15 -1.61 17.01
CA ASP A 119 0.06 -2.56 16.80
C ASP A 119 -1.32 -1.89 16.87
N ARG A 120 -1.50 -0.95 17.77
CA ARG A 120 -2.74 -0.17 17.87
C ARG A 120 -2.98 0.66 16.62
N ILE A 121 -1.95 1.32 16.12
CA ILE A 121 -2.02 2.11 14.88
C ILE A 121 -2.32 1.20 13.68
N LEU A 122 -1.65 0.06 13.58
CA LEU A 122 -1.90 -0.91 12.51
C LEU A 122 -3.36 -1.41 12.54
N ARG A 123 -3.87 -1.75 13.72
CA ARG A 123 -5.28 -2.15 13.88
C ARG A 123 -6.23 -1.03 13.47
N ALA A 124 -5.93 0.21 13.80
CA ALA A 124 -6.73 1.36 13.41
C ALA A 124 -6.73 1.59 11.89
N VAL A 125 -5.59 1.39 11.21
CA VAL A 125 -5.50 1.43 9.73
C VAL A 125 -6.31 0.29 9.12
N MET A 126 -6.24 -0.91 9.69
CA MET A 126 -6.95 -2.08 9.18
C MET A 126 -8.47 -2.06 9.46
N ALA A 127 -8.92 -1.29 10.45
CA ALA A 127 -10.33 -1.12 10.77
C ALA A 127 -11.07 -0.21 9.77
N GLU A 128 -10.35 0.49 8.89
CA GLU A 128 -10.99 1.32 7.88
C GLU A 128 -11.72 0.50 6.83
N PRO A 129 -12.86 1.01 6.32
CA PRO A 129 -13.55 0.40 5.21
C PRO A 129 -12.59 0.20 4.04
N ASP A 130 -12.64 -0.98 3.41
CA ASP A 130 -11.82 -1.34 2.26
C ASP A 130 -10.30 -1.42 2.49
N ALA A 131 -9.79 -1.31 3.73
CA ALA A 131 -8.37 -1.44 4.03
C ALA A 131 -7.77 -2.75 3.48
N GLY A 132 -8.53 -3.85 3.51
CA GLY A 132 -8.13 -5.13 2.95
C GLY A 132 -7.82 -5.11 1.45
N PHE A 133 -8.38 -4.16 0.71
CA PHE A 133 -8.28 -4.07 -0.75
C PHE A 133 -7.39 -2.93 -1.25
N ARG A 134 -6.98 -2.03 -0.36
CA ARG A 134 -6.09 -0.92 -0.70
C ARG A 134 -4.67 -1.42 -1.01
N ALA A 135 -3.99 -0.71 -1.91
CA ALA A 135 -2.59 -0.98 -2.22
C ALA A 135 -1.71 -0.80 -0.98
N ILE A 136 -0.75 -1.71 -0.79
CA ILE A 136 0.15 -1.72 0.37
C ILE A 136 0.88 -0.38 0.55
N GLY A 137 1.29 0.27 -0.55
CA GLY A 137 1.93 1.58 -0.48
C GLY A 137 1.04 2.67 0.11
N VAL A 138 -0.27 2.64 -0.17
CA VAL A 138 -1.24 3.60 0.38
C VAL A 138 -1.44 3.35 1.88
N LEU A 139 -1.61 2.08 2.26
CA LEU A 139 -1.73 1.69 3.68
C LEU A 139 -0.47 2.06 4.47
N TYR A 140 0.71 1.89 3.88
CA TYR A 140 1.97 2.26 4.52
C TYR A 140 2.08 3.77 4.71
N GLN A 141 1.72 4.57 3.73
CA GLN A 141 1.73 6.04 3.87
C GLN A 141 0.79 6.50 4.98
N GLU A 142 -0.41 5.94 5.04
CA GLU A 142 -1.37 6.23 6.10
C GLU A 142 -0.85 5.81 7.47
N PHE A 143 -0.26 4.63 7.56
CA PHE A 143 0.37 4.12 8.77
C PHE A 143 1.49 5.05 9.26
N VAL A 144 2.40 5.48 8.37
CA VAL A 144 3.49 6.40 8.69
C VAL A 144 2.96 7.74 9.20
N VAL A 145 1.91 8.28 8.59
CA VAL A 145 1.28 9.53 9.04
C VAL A 145 0.73 9.38 10.45
N ARG A 146 0.01 8.31 10.74
CA ARG A 146 -0.53 8.03 12.08
C ARG A 146 0.58 7.82 13.10
N CYS A 147 1.64 7.10 12.76
CA CYS A 147 2.82 6.95 13.63
C CYS A 147 3.47 8.28 13.98
N ARG A 148 3.52 9.22 13.03
CA ARG A 148 4.05 10.58 13.28
C ARG A 148 3.13 11.39 14.19
N ILE A 149 1.82 11.29 14.01
CA ILE A 149 0.83 11.95 14.87
C ILE A 149 0.94 11.43 16.31
N GLU A 150 1.13 10.13 16.48
CA GLU A 150 1.32 9.46 17.78
C GLU A 150 2.73 9.68 18.40
N GLY A 151 3.58 10.46 17.73
CA GLY A 151 4.89 10.84 18.25
C GLY A 151 5.96 9.75 18.21
N LEU A 152 5.80 8.70 17.36
CA LEU A 152 6.80 7.62 17.23
C LEU A 152 8.11 8.07 16.54
N GLY A 153 8.16 9.29 15.98
CA GLY A 153 9.37 9.92 15.46
C GLY A 153 10.09 9.07 14.39
N LEU A 154 11.38 8.83 14.61
CA LEU A 154 12.25 8.02 13.75
C LEU A 154 12.02 6.51 13.91
N ALA A 155 11.27 6.11 14.90
CA ALA A 155 11.02 4.72 15.28
C ALA A 155 9.87 4.06 14.47
N VAL A 156 9.51 4.63 13.32
CA VAL A 156 8.48 4.07 12.44
C VAL A 156 9.05 2.86 11.71
N PRO A 157 8.35 1.70 11.73
CA PRO A 157 8.72 0.52 10.96
C PRO A 157 8.94 0.83 9.48
N ASP A 158 9.92 0.19 8.87
CA ASP A 158 10.15 0.31 7.43
C ASP A 158 9.06 -0.41 6.62
N LEU A 159 9.08 -0.25 5.30
CA LEU A 159 8.07 -0.89 4.44
C LEU A 159 8.12 -2.42 4.51
N ALA A 160 9.29 -3.01 4.68
CA ALA A 160 9.45 -4.47 4.75
C ALA A 160 8.89 -5.01 6.08
N GLU A 161 9.18 -4.32 7.16
CA GLU A 161 8.64 -4.63 8.47
C GLU A 161 7.12 -4.42 8.51
N PHE A 162 6.63 -3.30 7.95
CA PHE A 162 5.20 -3.04 7.82
C PHE A 162 4.48 -4.15 7.03
N ARG A 163 5.06 -4.64 5.92
CA ARG A 163 4.47 -5.75 5.15
C ARG A 163 4.32 -7.01 6.01
N ARG A 164 5.35 -7.37 6.78
CA ARG A 164 5.28 -8.52 7.70
C ARG A 164 4.20 -8.34 8.76
N MET A 165 4.12 -7.15 9.35
CA MET A 165 3.09 -6.81 10.33
C MET A 165 1.70 -6.86 9.71
N LEU A 166 1.52 -6.29 8.52
CA LEU A 166 0.25 -6.29 7.79
C LEU A 166 -0.20 -7.72 7.45
N THR A 167 0.73 -8.57 7.02
CA THR A 167 0.46 -9.98 6.72
C THR A 167 -0.07 -10.71 7.96
N ARG A 168 0.55 -10.49 9.12
CA ARG A 168 0.10 -11.05 10.40
C ARG A 168 -1.25 -10.48 10.83
N ALA A 169 -1.43 -9.17 10.71
CA ALA A 169 -2.69 -8.51 11.04
C ALA A 169 -3.85 -9.01 10.17
N ARG A 170 -3.62 -9.22 8.87
CA ARG A 170 -4.62 -9.82 7.96
C ARG A 170 -4.97 -11.27 8.32
N ALA A 171 -4.01 -12.01 8.85
CA ALA A 171 -4.24 -13.34 9.40
C ALA A 171 -4.96 -13.30 10.77
N GLY A 172 -5.16 -12.11 11.34
CA GLY A 172 -5.72 -11.91 12.67
C GLY A 172 -4.76 -12.26 13.81
N LEU A 173 -3.45 -12.36 13.54
CA LEU A 173 -2.43 -12.64 14.53
C LEU A 173 -2.03 -11.35 15.23
N GLY A 174 -2.18 -11.32 16.57
CA GLY A 174 -1.63 -10.28 17.42
C GLY A 174 -0.11 -10.47 17.63
N SER A 175 0.54 -9.44 18.17
CA SER A 175 1.95 -9.50 18.58
C SER A 175 2.22 -10.62 19.59
N ASP A 176 1.28 -10.86 20.50
CA ASP A 176 1.39 -11.80 21.59
C ASP A 176 1.55 -13.27 21.14
N MET A 177 1.04 -13.59 19.95
CA MET A 177 1.12 -14.94 19.39
C MET A 177 2.47 -15.23 18.71
N ALA A 178 3.33 -14.23 18.56
CA ALA A 178 4.61 -14.39 17.89
C ALA A 178 5.66 -15.13 18.72
N GLU A 179 5.49 -15.21 20.03
CA GLU A 179 6.43 -15.79 20.97
C GLU A 179 6.22 -17.29 21.20
N ASP A 180 5.12 -17.85 20.69
CA ASP A 180 4.82 -19.26 20.81
C ASP A 180 5.61 -20.08 19.77
N ASP A 181 6.35 -21.10 20.22
CA ASP A 181 7.22 -21.96 19.39
C ASP A 181 6.52 -22.52 18.15
N GLY A 182 5.25 -22.87 18.26
CA GLY A 182 4.45 -23.35 17.13
C GLY A 182 4.26 -22.32 16.02
N TRP A 183 4.30 -21.02 16.34
CA TRP A 183 4.19 -19.95 15.34
C TRP A 183 5.50 -19.65 14.62
N GLN A 184 6.63 -19.97 15.21
CA GLN A 184 7.92 -19.89 14.52
C GLN A 184 7.95 -20.87 13.36
N ASP A 185 7.52 -22.10 13.56
CA ASP A 185 7.41 -23.11 12.51
C ASP A 185 6.44 -22.68 11.39
N VAL A 186 5.28 -22.12 11.74
CA VAL A 186 4.33 -21.57 10.76
C VAL A 186 4.97 -20.43 9.96
N SER A 187 5.72 -19.55 10.60
CA SER A 187 6.38 -18.42 9.94
C SER A 187 7.46 -18.87 8.97
N VAL A 188 8.25 -19.87 9.34
CA VAL A 188 9.27 -20.48 8.47
C VAL A 188 8.61 -21.08 7.22
N ARG A 189 7.50 -21.81 7.37
CA ARG A 189 6.78 -22.43 6.26
C ARG A 189 6.07 -21.36 5.39
N ALA A 190 5.49 -20.35 6.02
CA ALA A 190 4.90 -19.24 5.30
C ALA A 190 5.93 -18.54 4.41
N SER A 191 7.21 -18.47 4.82
CA SER A 191 8.27 -17.86 4.02
C SER A 191 8.60 -18.60 2.71
N LEU A 192 8.17 -19.86 2.58
CA LEU A 192 8.29 -20.62 1.33
C LEU A 192 7.27 -20.16 0.27
N LEU A 193 6.24 -19.44 0.70
CA LEU A 193 5.20 -18.91 -0.17
C LEU A 193 5.51 -17.47 -0.59
N PRO A 194 5.00 -17.02 -1.75
CA PRO A 194 5.00 -15.61 -2.11
C PRO A 194 4.41 -14.73 -1.01
N GLU A 195 4.95 -13.53 -0.80
CA GLU A 195 4.57 -12.61 0.28
C GLU A 195 3.05 -12.37 0.39
N ASP A 196 2.38 -12.29 -0.76
CA ASP A 196 0.95 -12.05 -0.84
C ASP A 196 0.09 -13.26 -0.40
N MET A 197 0.65 -14.46 -0.39
CA MET A 197 -0.02 -15.69 0.05
C MET A 197 0.24 -16.05 1.51
N GLN A 198 1.29 -15.52 2.10
CA GLN A 198 1.68 -15.82 3.49
C GLN A 198 0.55 -15.54 4.48
N GLY A 199 -0.17 -14.42 4.29
CA GLY A 199 -1.30 -14.06 5.14
C GLY A 199 -2.45 -15.08 5.09
N VAL A 200 -2.72 -15.63 3.92
CA VAL A 200 -3.74 -16.68 3.76
C VAL A 200 -3.31 -17.96 4.49
N PHE A 201 -2.07 -18.37 4.31
CA PHE A 201 -1.53 -19.56 4.99
C PHE A 201 -1.56 -19.39 6.52
N MET A 202 -1.11 -18.25 7.03
CA MET A 202 -1.15 -17.95 8.48
C MET A 202 -2.57 -17.93 9.04
N MET A 203 -3.55 -17.41 8.29
CA MET A 203 -4.96 -17.43 8.69
C MET A 203 -5.50 -18.85 8.81
N ILE A 204 -5.16 -19.72 7.86
CA ILE A 204 -5.53 -21.15 7.90
C ILE A 204 -4.84 -21.85 9.07
N ALA A 205 -3.54 -21.59 9.28
CA ALA A 205 -2.78 -22.15 10.38
C ALA A 205 -3.38 -21.77 11.74
N ARG A 206 -3.84 -20.51 11.87
CA ARG A 206 -4.55 -20.07 13.07
C ARG A 206 -5.84 -20.86 13.29
N ALA A 207 -6.67 -20.96 12.25
CA ALA A 207 -7.91 -21.72 12.35
C ALA A 207 -7.67 -23.19 12.71
N ALA A 208 -6.61 -23.78 12.16
CA ALA A 208 -6.22 -25.15 12.48
C ALA A 208 -5.71 -25.32 13.93
N LYS A 209 -4.87 -24.39 14.41
CA LYS A 209 -4.34 -24.41 15.77
C LYS A 209 -5.43 -24.23 16.81
N GLU A 210 -6.36 -23.31 16.56
CA GLU A 210 -7.48 -23.01 17.46
C GLU A 210 -8.65 -24.01 17.31
N GLY A 211 -8.58 -24.94 16.36
CA GLY A 211 -9.67 -25.87 16.07
C GLY A 211 -10.92 -25.19 15.51
N TRP A 212 -10.76 -24.01 14.88
CA TRP A 212 -11.86 -23.27 14.28
C TRP A 212 -12.26 -23.84 12.93
N PRO A 213 -13.49 -23.55 12.46
CA PRO A 213 -13.91 -23.92 11.12
C PRO A 213 -12.96 -23.34 10.06
N CYS A 214 -12.73 -24.11 8.99
CA CYS A 214 -11.95 -23.63 7.87
C CYS A 214 -12.58 -22.33 7.31
N PRO A 215 -11.78 -21.27 7.11
CA PRO A 215 -12.27 -20.00 6.55
C PRO A 215 -12.96 -20.19 5.22
N GLY A 216 -14.07 -19.48 4.99
CA GLY A 216 -14.77 -19.47 3.70
C GLY A 216 -13.96 -18.79 2.60
N ASP A 217 -14.33 -19.03 1.34
CA ASP A 217 -13.63 -18.46 0.18
C ASP A 217 -13.64 -16.93 0.19
N ALA A 218 -14.70 -16.30 0.73
CA ALA A 218 -14.79 -14.85 0.87
C ALA A 218 -13.75 -14.30 1.87
N ALA A 219 -13.57 -14.96 3.00
CA ALA A 219 -12.58 -14.59 4.02
C ALA A 219 -11.15 -14.76 3.47
N ILE A 220 -10.88 -15.86 2.77
CA ILE A 220 -9.59 -16.12 2.11
C ILE A 220 -9.30 -15.07 1.03
N ALA A 221 -10.30 -14.74 0.20
CA ALA A 221 -10.15 -13.71 -0.83
C ALA A 221 -9.82 -12.36 -0.21
N ARG A 222 -10.50 -11.98 0.88
CA ARG A 222 -10.26 -10.72 1.62
C ARG A 222 -8.87 -10.68 2.23
N ALA A 223 -8.42 -11.77 2.85
CA ALA A 223 -7.07 -11.86 3.42
C ALA A 223 -5.97 -11.68 2.35
N TYR A 224 -6.23 -12.15 1.14
CA TYR A 224 -5.37 -11.93 -0.01
C TYR A 224 -5.49 -10.51 -0.61
N GLY A 225 -6.52 -9.75 -0.27
CA GLY A 225 -6.81 -8.44 -0.86
C GLY A 225 -7.58 -8.50 -2.18
N SER A 226 -8.45 -9.51 -2.36
CA SER A 226 -9.26 -9.74 -3.57
C SER A 226 -10.72 -9.96 -3.21
N HIS A 227 -11.64 -9.59 -4.11
CA HIS A 227 -13.06 -9.93 -4.01
C HIS A 227 -13.43 -11.24 -4.73
N SER A 228 -12.46 -11.92 -5.35
CA SER A 228 -12.72 -13.05 -6.21
C SER A 228 -12.64 -14.39 -5.47
N LEU A 229 -13.79 -15.03 -5.24
CA LEU A 229 -13.88 -16.38 -4.65
C LEU A 229 -13.10 -17.41 -5.48
N ARG A 230 -13.13 -17.27 -6.81
CA ARG A 230 -12.36 -18.16 -7.71
C ARG A 230 -10.86 -18.01 -7.49
N ARG A 231 -10.41 -16.83 -7.11
CA ARG A 231 -8.99 -16.59 -6.77
C ARG A 231 -8.63 -17.26 -5.47
N ALA A 232 -9.49 -17.21 -4.47
CA ALA A 232 -9.29 -17.90 -3.19
C ALA A 232 -9.11 -19.42 -3.39
N ARG A 233 -9.94 -20.05 -4.20
CA ARG A 233 -9.81 -21.48 -4.52
C ARG A 233 -8.47 -21.82 -5.19
N ARG A 234 -8.03 -20.99 -6.15
CA ARG A 234 -6.72 -21.18 -6.80
C ARG A 234 -5.55 -21.00 -5.83
N LEU A 235 -5.67 -20.07 -4.87
CA LEU A 235 -4.66 -19.89 -3.83
C LEU A 235 -4.52 -21.15 -2.96
N LEU A 236 -5.65 -21.73 -2.55
CA LEU A 236 -5.63 -22.98 -1.81
C LEU A 236 -5.01 -24.12 -2.62
N SER A 237 -5.40 -24.29 -3.88
CA SER A 237 -4.79 -25.30 -4.74
C SER A 237 -3.29 -25.09 -4.90
N TYR A 238 -2.84 -23.85 -5.05
CA TYR A 238 -1.41 -23.55 -5.14
C TYR A 238 -0.66 -23.91 -3.84
N ILE A 239 -1.20 -23.54 -2.65
CA ILE A 239 -0.58 -23.86 -1.36
C ILE A 239 -0.55 -25.39 -1.14
N GLU A 240 -1.58 -26.11 -1.64
CA GLU A 240 -1.66 -27.57 -1.62
C GLU A 240 -0.62 -28.20 -2.57
N GLU A 241 -0.44 -27.66 -3.78
CA GLU A 241 0.61 -28.08 -4.72
C GLU A 241 2.02 -27.89 -4.16
N GLN A 242 2.21 -26.88 -3.28
CA GLN A 242 3.47 -26.69 -2.55
C GLN A 242 3.64 -27.69 -1.40
N GLY A 243 2.67 -28.56 -1.14
CA GLY A 243 2.73 -29.59 -0.11
C GLY A 243 2.58 -29.06 1.31
N LEU A 244 2.15 -27.81 1.51
CA LEU A 244 2.03 -27.20 2.84
C LEU A 244 0.69 -27.51 3.52
N ILE A 245 -0.36 -27.72 2.73
CA ILE A 245 -1.71 -28.07 3.20
C ILE A 245 -2.29 -29.22 2.41
N VAL A 246 -3.28 -29.89 2.99
CA VAL A 246 -4.16 -30.83 2.29
C VAL A 246 -5.60 -30.41 2.53
N CYS A 247 -6.35 -30.23 1.44
CA CYS A 247 -7.76 -29.87 1.47
C CYS A 247 -8.63 -31.11 1.32
N GLN A 248 -9.53 -31.34 2.25
CA GLN A 248 -10.51 -32.42 2.22
C GLN A 248 -11.92 -31.85 2.35
N PHE A 249 -12.90 -32.55 1.85
CA PHE A 249 -14.32 -32.20 1.99
C PHE A 249 -15.03 -33.35 2.72
N ASP A 250 -15.86 -33.00 3.66
CA ASP A 250 -16.72 -33.96 4.33
C ASP A 250 -17.97 -34.31 3.47
N GLY A 251 -18.76 -35.28 3.96
CA GLY A 251 -19.99 -35.70 3.27
C GLY A 251 -21.05 -34.60 3.10
N ALA A 252 -20.92 -33.48 3.84
CA ALA A 252 -21.78 -32.30 3.74
C ALA A 252 -21.18 -31.20 2.85
N GLY A 253 -20.04 -31.43 2.21
CA GLY A 253 -19.36 -30.45 1.35
C GLY A 253 -18.61 -29.38 2.12
N ARG A 254 -18.39 -29.54 3.43
CA ARG A 254 -17.60 -28.64 4.25
C ARG A 254 -16.12 -28.94 4.08
N ARG A 255 -15.30 -27.88 4.01
CA ARG A 255 -13.85 -28.00 3.81
C ARG A 255 -13.12 -28.16 5.14
N ILE A 256 -12.18 -29.11 5.17
CA ILE A 256 -11.22 -29.30 6.23
C ILE A 256 -9.84 -29.10 5.63
N VAL A 257 -9.00 -28.30 6.26
CA VAL A 257 -7.62 -28.07 5.82
C VAL A 257 -6.68 -28.56 6.89
N THR A 258 -5.78 -29.47 6.51
CA THR A 258 -4.73 -30.02 7.37
C THR A 258 -3.38 -29.45 6.96
N LEU A 259 -2.60 -28.93 7.91
CA LEU A 259 -1.22 -28.52 7.70
C LEU A 259 -0.32 -29.77 7.80
N VAL A 260 0.38 -30.06 6.70
CA VAL A 260 1.03 -31.38 6.50
C VAL A 260 2.04 -31.72 7.61
N GLU A 261 2.93 -30.81 7.97
CA GLU A 261 4.01 -31.15 8.91
C GLU A 261 3.73 -30.77 10.36
N LEU A 262 2.73 -29.92 10.59
CA LEU A 262 2.32 -29.52 11.95
C LEU A 262 1.23 -30.44 12.51
N ALA A 263 0.64 -31.28 11.66
CA ALA A 263 -0.49 -32.15 11.99
C ALA A 263 -1.70 -31.40 12.61
N TRP A 264 -1.81 -30.09 12.31
CA TRP A 264 -2.96 -29.29 12.71
C TRP A 264 -4.03 -29.34 11.65
N ALA A 265 -5.27 -29.47 12.05
CA ALA A 265 -6.40 -29.50 11.13
C ALA A 265 -7.49 -28.53 11.58
N THR A 266 -8.09 -27.85 10.62
CA THR A 266 -9.27 -27.01 10.91
C THR A 266 -10.50 -27.89 11.18
N ALA A 267 -11.46 -27.37 11.93
CA ALA A 267 -12.79 -27.96 11.91
C ALA A 267 -13.47 -27.79 10.53
N PRO A 268 -14.47 -28.62 10.20
CA PRO A 268 -15.21 -28.50 8.95
C PRO A 268 -15.86 -27.12 8.80
N GLY A 269 -15.50 -26.37 7.77
CA GLY A 269 -16.04 -25.03 7.46
C GLY A 269 -16.73 -24.97 6.12
N ASP A 270 -17.78 -24.17 6.01
CA ASP A 270 -18.49 -23.93 4.74
C ASP A 270 -17.65 -23.04 3.81
N PRO A 271 -17.23 -23.53 2.63
CA PRO A 271 -16.50 -22.70 1.68
C PRO A 271 -17.24 -21.45 1.21
N ASN A 272 -18.59 -21.46 1.27
CA ASN A 272 -19.44 -20.36 0.83
C ASN A 272 -19.81 -19.41 1.97
N ALA A 273 -19.34 -19.61 3.19
CA ALA A 273 -19.59 -18.70 4.29
C ALA A 273 -19.06 -17.29 3.95
N GLU A 274 -19.91 -16.28 4.05
CA GLU A 274 -19.57 -14.89 3.72
C GLU A 274 -18.65 -14.25 4.77
N GLU A 275 -18.71 -14.68 6.03
CA GLU A 275 -17.85 -14.20 7.10
C GLU A 275 -17.13 -15.36 7.78
N LEU A 276 -15.84 -15.12 8.13
CA LEU A 276 -15.33 -15.68 9.36
C LEU A 276 -16.32 -15.24 10.43
N ALA A 277 -17.04 -16.16 11.03
CA ALA A 277 -17.66 -15.90 12.32
C ALA A 277 -16.51 -15.30 13.13
N ALA A 278 -16.48 -13.97 13.25
CA ALA A 278 -15.57 -13.30 14.14
C ALA A 278 -15.78 -14.06 15.44
N ALA A 279 -14.72 -14.74 15.90
CA ALA A 279 -14.78 -15.39 17.16
C ALA A 279 -15.15 -14.31 18.17
N GLN A 280 -16.42 -14.18 18.39
CA GLN A 280 -17.00 -13.48 19.52
C GLN A 280 -16.71 -14.37 20.72
N GLY A 281 -15.40 -14.47 20.98
CA GLY A 281 -14.89 -14.85 22.27
C GLY A 281 -15.05 -13.67 23.22
N CYS A 282 -16.24 -13.14 23.30
CA CYS A 282 -16.65 -12.43 24.49
C CYS A 282 -17.28 -13.47 25.42
N SER A 283 -16.42 -14.06 26.23
CA SER A 283 -16.81 -14.73 27.43
C SER A 283 -17.74 -13.84 28.25
N THR A 284 -19.02 -14.09 28.18
CA THR A 284 -19.92 -13.82 29.30
C THR A 284 -19.65 -14.89 30.34
N ALA A 285 -18.65 -14.67 31.17
CA ALA A 285 -18.57 -15.34 32.46
C ALA A 285 -19.61 -14.70 33.38
N GLN A 286 -20.64 -15.45 33.69
CA GLN A 286 -21.38 -15.33 34.94
C GLN A 286 -20.55 -15.93 36.08
#